data_bfe7e663c18769d37a58873cbd3875de
#
_entry.id   bfe7e663c18769d37a58873cbd3875de
#
_cell.length_a   1.000
_cell.length_b   1.000
_cell.length_c   1.000
_cell.angle_alpha   90.00
_cell.angle_beta   90.00
_cell.angle_gamma   90.00
#
_symmetry.space_group_name_H-M   'P 1'
#
loop_
_entity.id
_entity.type
_entity.pdbx_description
1 polymer ?
#
loop_
_entity_poly.entity_id
_entity_poly.type
_entity_poly.pdbx_seq_one_letter_code
_entity_poly.pdbx_strand_id
1 'polypeptide(L)'
;MANNEKVQFYGTGRRKSSVARVRLVPGNGQIVVNGKDSKDYFCKKTLEMIIRQPLVITETEGRFDVLVNAHGGGTTGQAGAVRLGIARALLKAEPEYRPALKRAGFLTRDPRMKERK
;
A
#
# COMPACT_ATOMS: atom_id res chain seq x y z
N MET A 1 7.60 24.86 10.35
CA MET A 1 6.93 24.80 10.34
C MET A 1 6.13 23.97 10.00
N ALA A 2 5.38 24.11 10.20
CA ALA A 2 4.34 23.26 9.94
C ALA A 2 4.45 22.56 8.67
N ASN A 3 5.29 22.99 7.88
CA ASN A 3 5.36 22.37 6.59
C ASN A 3 5.83 20.97 6.61
N ASN A 4 6.47 20.57 7.67
CA ASN A 4 6.91 19.21 7.73
C ASN A 4 5.79 18.27 7.75
N GLU A 5 4.70 18.70 8.28
CA GLU A 5 3.58 17.84 8.34
C GLU A 5 3.01 17.61 7.03
N LYS A 6 3.39 18.39 6.07
CA LYS A 6 2.84 18.22 4.74
C LYS A 6 3.60 17.21 3.93
N VAL A 7 4.65 16.65 4.47
CA VAL A 7 5.39 15.65 3.73
C VAL A 7 4.51 14.42 3.61
N GLN A 8 4.04 14.14 2.42
CA GLN A 8 3.17 13.02 2.16
C GLN A 8 3.59 12.38 0.86
N PHE A 9 3.51 11.07 0.81
CA PHE A 9 3.88 10.34 -0.38
C PHE A 9 2.68 9.54 -0.84
N TYR A 10 2.32 9.67 -2.09
CA TYR A 10 1.12 9.07 -2.64
C TYR A 10 1.45 7.93 -3.57
N GLY A 11 0.62 6.91 -3.53
CA GLY A 11 0.71 5.81 -4.48
C GLY A 11 -0.67 5.29 -4.76
N THR A 12 -0.93 4.89 -5.99
CA THR A 12 -2.21 4.31 -6.35
C THR A 12 -1.98 2.88 -6.78
N GLY A 13 -2.76 1.97 -6.25
CA GLY A 13 -2.73 0.58 -6.65
C GLY A 13 -4.03 0.19 -7.28
N ARG A 14 -3.96 -0.66 -8.28
CA ARG A 14 -5.14 -1.17 -8.94
C ARG A 14 -5.00 -2.66 -9.13
N ARG A 15 -6.08 -3.35 -8.95
CA ARG A 15 -6.09 -4.78 -9.18
C ARG A 15 -7.50 -5.20 -9.58
N LYS A 16 -7.64 -5.62 -10.83
CA LYS A 16 -8.95 -5.94 -11.39
C LYS A 16 -9.83 -4.70 -11.27
N SER A 17 -10.94 -4.78 -10.59
CA SER A 17 -11.82 -3.64 -10.44
C SER A 17 -11.58 -2.87 -9.16
N SER A 18 -10.55 -3.23 -8.39
CA SER A 18 -10.27 -2.54 -7.14
C SER A 18 -9.26 -1.43 -7.36
N VAL A 19 -9.46 -0.32 -6.68
CA VAL A 19 -8.55 0.81 -6.72
C VAL A 19 -8.26 1.23 -5.29
N ALA A 20 -6.99 1.45 -4.97
CA ALA A 20 -6.60 1.93 -3.66
C ALA A 20 -5.71 3.14 -3.82
N ARG A 21 -6.09 4.23 -3.21
CA ARG A 21 -5.27 5.44 -3.17
C ARG A 21 -4.62 5.48 -1.81
N VAL A 22 -3.30 5.45 -1.80
CA VAL A 22 -2.52 5.34 -0.58
C VAL A 22 -1.75 6.62 -0.35
N ARG A 23 -1.74 7.04 0.91
CA ARG A 23 -0.97 8.19 1.31
C ARG A 23 -0.14 7.80 2.53
N LEU A 24 1.16 8.02 2.44
CA LEU A 24 2.06 7.79 3.56
C LEU A 24 2.38 9.12 4.21
N VAL A 25 2.28 9.15 5.53
CA VAL A 25 2.66 10.33 6.30
C VAL A 25 3.56 9.85 7.43
N PRO A 26 4.42 10.73 7.96
CA PRO A 26 5.24 10.32 9.11
C PRO A 26 4.34 9.89 10.25
N GLY A 27 4.67 8.80 10.88
CA GLY A 27 3.82 8.30 11.94
C GLY A 27 4.41 7.08 12.62
N ASN A 28 3.54 6.25 13.18
CA ASN A 28 3.95 5.16 14.03
C ASN A 28 3.59 3.78 13.51
N GLY A 29 3.08 3.68 12.31
CA GLY A 29 2.78 2.37 11.76
C GLY A 29 1.31 2.01 11.72
N GLN A 30 0.44 2.98 11.92
CA GLN A 30 -0.98 2.73 11.85
C GLN A 30 -1.45 2.69 10.41
N ILE A 31 -2.28 1.74 10.05
CA ILE A 31 -2.85 1.67 8.72
C ILE A 31 -4.36 1.83 8.83
N VAL A 32 -4.87 2.85 8.16
CA VAL A 32 -6.30 3.17 8.19
C VAL A 32 -6.84 3.07 6.78
N VAL A 33 -7.89 2.28 6.60
CA VAL A 33 -8.51 2.07 5.29
C VAL A 33 -9.95 2.55 5.37
N ASN A 34 -10.26 3.54 4.56
CA ASN A 34 -11.61 4.11 4.51
C ASN A 34 -12.11 4.52 5.90
N GLY A 35 -11.21 5.08 6.70
CA GLY A 35 -11.57 5.57 8.02
C GLY A 35 -11.58 4.51 9.11
N LYS A 36 -11.24 3.27 8.79
CA LYS A 36 -11.21 2.19 9.78
C LYS A 36 -9.81 1.62 9.90
N ASP A 37 -9.48 1.14 11.08
CA ASP A 37 -8.22 0.44 11.25
C ASP A 37 -8.19 -0.74 10.28
N SER A 38 -7.02 -1.03 9.72
CA SER A 38 -6.91 -2.09 8.73
C SER A 38 -7.38 -3.44 9.26
N LYS A 39 -7.19 -3.69 10.54
CA LYS A 39 -7.64 -4.96 11.12
C LYS A 39 -9.15 -5.07 11.11
N ASP A 40 -9.83 -3.95 11.27
CA ASP A 40 -11.29 -3.96 11.24
C ASP A 40 -11.82 -3.99 9.83
N TYR A 41 -11.12 -3.33 8.91
CA TYR A 41 -11.57 -3.29 7.52
C TYR A 41 -11.37 -4.62 6.82
N PHE A 42 -10.18 -5.20 6.99
CA PHE A 42 -9.88 -6.52 6.43
C PHE A 42 -10.00 -7.52 7.56
N CYS A 43 -11.11 -8.06 7.80
CA CYS A 43 -11.33 -8.94 8.94
C CYS A 43 -10.45 -10.18 8.95
N LYS A 44 -9.80 -10.50 7.85
CA LYS A 44 -8.94 -11.67 7.77
C LYS A 44 -7.50 -11.28 7.98
N LYS A 45 -6.82 -11.99 8.86
CA LYS A 45 -5.41 -11.73 9.12
C LYS A 45 -4.55 -11.86 7.88
N THR A 46 -4.89 -12.79 6.99
CA THR A 46 -4.10 -12.98 5.78
C THR A 46 -4.12 -11.76 4.91
N LEU A 47 -5.26 -11.09 4.81
CA LEU A 47 -5.34 -9.89 3.99
C LEU A 47 -4.60 -8.73 4.64
N GLU A 48 -4.68 -8.63 5.95
CA GLU A 48 -3.96 -7.57 6.64
C GLU A 48 -2.46 -7.77 6.52
N MET A 49 -2.00 -9.02 6.55
CA MET A 49 -0.59 -9.29 6.36
C MET A 49 -0.13 -8.91 4.97
N ILE A 50 -0.97 -9.14 3.97
CA ILE A 50 -0.63 -8.80 2.59
C ILE A 50 -0.35 -7.31 2.46
N ILE A 51 -1.18 -6.47 3.05
CA ILE A 51 -1.00 -5.04 2.89
C ILE A 51 0.22 -4.53 3.65
N ARG A 52 0.68 -5.26 4.66
CA ARG A 52 1.86 -4.84 5.40
C ARG A 52 3.17 -5.28 4.79
N GLN A 53 3.13 -6.22 3.86
CA GLN A 53 4.37 -6.79 3.31
C GLN A 53 5.36 -5.75 2.78
N PRO A 54 4.92 -4.73 2.03
CA PRO A 54 5.89 -3.75 1.55
C PRO A 54 6.57 -2.99 2.68
N LEU A 55 5.84 -2.74 3.76
CA LEU A 55 6.42 -2.03 4.89
C LEU A 55 7.42 -2.92 5.62
N VAL A 56 7.13 -4.20 5.70
CA VAL A 56 8.02 -5.14 6.39
C VAL A 56 9.34 -5.28 5.65
N ILE A 57 9.29 -5.47 4.33
CA ILE A 57 10.54 -5.71 3.60
C ILE A 57 11.39 -4.45 3.48
N THR A 58 10.82 -3.29 3.63
CA THR A 58 11.59 -2.05 3.62
C THR A 58 11.91 -1.57 5.03
N GLU A 59 11.46 -2.32 6.03
CA GLU A 59 11.70 -2.00 7.44
C GLU A 59 11.18 -0.63 7.81
N THR A 60 10.01 -0.29 7.30
CA THR A 60 9.41 1.01 7.56
C THR A 60 8.12 0.93 8.34
N GLU A 61 7.81 -0.24 8.91
CA GLU A 61 6.53 -0.42 9.58
C GLU A 61 6.23 0.62 10.65
N GLY A 62 7.20 1.03 11.41
CA GLY A 62 6.96 1.99 12.47
C GLY A 62 7.27 3.42 12.10
N ARG A 63 7.53 3.69 10.84
CA ARG A 63 7.97 5.02 10.43
C ARG A 63 6.90 5.84 9.75
N PHE A 64 5.89 5.18 9.19
CA PHE A 64 4.83 5.87 8.48
C PHE A 64 3.48 5.42 8.98
N ASP A 65 2.52 6.33 8.96
CA ASP A 65 1.13 5.95 9.01
C ASP A 65 0.64 5.88 7.57
N VAL A 66 -0.25 4.94 7.31
CA VAL A 66 -0.75 4.71 5.97
C VAL A 66 -2.23 5.02 5.96
N LEU A 67 -2.63 5.93 5.09
CA LEU A 67 -4.03 6.30 4.94
C LEU A 67 -4.47 5.86 3.56
N VAL A 68 -5.53 5.09 3.51
CA VAL A 68 -5.96 4.46 2.27
C VAL A 68 -7.43 4.74 1.99
N ASN A 69 -7.72 5.08 0.75
CA ASN A 69 -9.09 5.07 0.24
C ASN A 69 -9.17 3.95 -0.77
N ALA A 70 -9.97 2.94 -0.47
CA ALA A 70 -10.09 1.79 -1.34
C ALA A 70 -11.53 1.59 -1.75
N HIS A 71 -11.75 1.18 -2.99
CA HIS A 71 -13.10 0.89 -3.44
C HIS A 71 -13.06 -0.05 -4.64
N GLY A 72 -14.21 -0.59 -4.94
CA GLY A 72 -14.32 -1.50 -6.07
C GLY A 72 -13.92 -2.91 -5.70
N GLY A 73 -14.42 -3.88 -6.44
CA GLY A 73 -14.08 -5.28 -6.23
C GLY A 73 -14.40 -5.76 -4.83
N GLY A 74 -13.83 -6.87 -4.44
CA GLY A 74 -13.99 -7.39 -3.10
C GLY A 74 -12.78 -7.10 -2.24
N THR A 75 -12.87 -7.48 -0.97
CA THR A 75 -11.78 -7.16 -0.04
C THR A 75 -10.46 -7.80 -0.45
N THR A 76 -10.51 -8.99 -1.06
CA THR A 76 -9.27 -9.64 -1.50
C THR A 76 -8.59 -8.82 -2.58
N GLY A 77 -9.36 -8.33 -3.56
CA GLY A 77 -8.79 -7.48 -4.59
C GLY A 77 -8.31 -6.17 -4.04
N GLN A 78 -9.04 -5.61 -3.07
CA GLN A 78 -8.62 -4.37 -2.46
C GLN A 78 -7.31 -4.53 -1.72
N ALA A 79 -7.10 -5.67 -1.03
CA ALA A 79 -5.85 -5.88 -0.33
C ALA A 79 -4.67 -5.86 -1.30
N GLY A 80 -4.82 -6.50 -2.46
CA GLY A 80 -3.77 -6.46 -3.47
C GLY A 80 -3.53 -5.06 -4.00
N ALA A 81 -4.61 -4.29 -4.21
CA ALA A 81 -4.47 -2.92 -4.68
C ALA A 81 -3.79 -2.05 -3.62
N VAL A 82 -4.13 -2.25 -2.36
CA VAL A 82 -3.51 -1.49 -1.27
C VAL A 82 -2.02 -1.80 -1.20
N ARG A 83 -1.65 -3.08 -1.31
CA ARG A 83 -0.25 -3.45 -1.27
C ARG A 83 0.54 -2.76 -2.38
N LEU A 84 0.00 -2.75 -3.58
CA LEU A 84 0.67 -2.10 -4.69
C LEU A 84 0.78 -0.59 -4.45
N GLY A 85 -0.29 0.02 -3.94
CA GLY A 85 -0.28 1.45 -3.66
C GLY A 85 0.74 1.81 -2.59
N ILE A 86 0.86 0.99 -1.55
CA ILE A 86 1.84 1.24 -0.51
C ILE A 86 3.25 1.14 -1.09
N ALA A 87 3.50 0.12 -1.91
CA ALA A 87 4.82 -0.03 -2.52
C ALA A 87 5.16 1.18 -3.39
N ARG A 88 4.21 1.66 -4.15
CA ARG A 88 4.46 2.83 -5.00
C ARG A 88 4.69 4.09 -4.19
N ALA A 89 3.96 4.26 -3.09
CA ALA A 89 4.17 5.41 -2.23
C ALA A 89 5.54 5.34 -1.55
N LEU A 90 5.98 4.14 -1.16
CA LEU A 90 7.30 3.98 -0.57
C LEU A 90 8.40 4.36 -1.55
N LEU A 91 8.21 4.07 -2.84
CA LEU A 91 9.20 4.46 -3.84
C LEU A 91 9.34 5.96 -3.94
N LYS A 92 8.25 6.69 -3.74
CA LYS A 92 8.33 8.13 -3.75
C LYS A 92 9.04 8.65 -2.52
N ALA A 93 8.86 7.96 -1.39
CA ALA A 93 9.55 8.35 -0.18
C ALA A 93 11.03 8.08 -0.27
N GLU A 94 11.39 6.94 -0.84
CA GLU A 94 12.80 6.56 -0.93
C GLU A 94 12.98 5.62 -2.12
N PRO A 95 13.52 6.13 -3.23
CA PRO A 95 13.69 5.30 -4.43
C PRO A 95 14.59 4.09 -4.21
N GLU A 96 15.42 4.12 -3.19
CA GLU A 96 16.31 2.99 -2.93
C GLU A 96 15.57 1.73 -2.50
N TYR A 97 14.29 1.85 -2.18
CA TYR A 97 13.50 0.66 -1.86
C TYR A 97 13.12 -0.15 -3.11
N ARG A 98 13.37 0.39 -4.29
CA ARG A 98 12.94 -0.27 -5.53
C ARG A 98 13.46 -1.70 -5.67
N PRO A 99 14.75 -1.98 -5.41
CA PRO A 99 15.19 -3.37 -5.60
C PRO A 99 14.46 -4.36 -4.71
N ALA A 100 14.25 -4.02 -3.46
CA ALA A 100 13.56 -4.92 -2.55
C ALA A 100 12.11 -5.11 -2.94
N LEU A 101 11.42 -4.01 -3.27
CA LEU A 101 10.03 -4.09 -3.65
C LEU A 101 9.83 -4.81 -4.96
N LYS A 102 10.73 -4.60 -5.91
CA LYS A 102 10.63 -5.25 -7.19
C LYS A 102 10.91 -6.74 -7.06
N ARG A 103 11.91 -7.10 -6.28
CA ARG A 103 12.24 -8.51 -6.09
C ARG A 103 11.08 -9.27 -5.45
N ALA A 104 10.37 -8.62 -4.54
CA ALA A 104 9.22 -9.24 -3.90
C ALA A 104 7.99 -9.28 -4.78
N GLY A 105 8.02 -8.58 -5.94
CA GLY A 105 6.88 -8.58 -6.82
C GLY A 105 5.80 -7.59 -6.46
N PHE A 106 6.09 -6.64 -5.57
CA PHE A 106 5.06 -5.72 -5.09
C PHE A 106 4.87 -4.50 -5.99
N LEU A 107 5.76 -4.28 -6.95
CA LEU A 107 5.64 -3.16 -7.86
C LEU A 107 5.00 -3.52 -9.17
N THR A 108 4.96 -4.80 -9.48
CA THR A 108 4.50 -5.24 -10.78
C THR A 108 3.02 -5.41 -10.76
N ARG A 109 2.31 -4.77 -11.70
CA ARG A 109 0.98 -5.16 -11.84
C ARG A 109 1.04 -6.44 -12.60
N ASP A 110 0.03 -7.19 -12.62
CA ASP A 110 0.01 -8.48 -13.23
C ASP A 110 0.42 -8.39 -14.69
N PRO A 111 1.52 -8.93 -15.01
CA PRO A 111 2.01 -8.78 -16.36
C PRO A 111 1.23 -9.53 -17.38
N ARG A 112 0.62 -10.40 -17.00
CA ARG A 112 -0.01 -11.15 -17.85
C ARG A 112 -1.13 -10.60 -18.22
N MET A 113 -1.26 -9.78 -17.79
CA MET A 113 -2.16 -9.21 -18.03
C MET A 113 -2.20 -8.72 -19.13
N LYS A 114 -1.60 -9.01 -19.46
CA LYS A 114 -1.40 -8.78 -20.33
C LYS A 114 -1.75 -9.41 -21.04
N GLU A 115 -1.82 -9.93 -20.47
CA GLU A 115 -1.95 -10.55 -20.83
C GLU A 115 -2.72 -10.89 -21.28
N ARG A 116 -3.10 -11.15 -21.22
CA ARG A 116 -3.80 -11.51 -21.57
C ARG A 116 -4.47 -11.70 -21.66
N LYS A 117 -4.65 -12.04 -21.76
CA LYS A 117 -5.18 -12.18 -21.75
C LYS A 117 -5.50 -12.15 -21.83
#